data_17d78ad5d351f4faf5e15cde33af6d60
#
_entry.id   17d78ad5d351f4faf5e15cde33af6d60
#
_cell.length_a   1.000
_cell.length_b   1.000
_cell.length_c   1.000
_cell.angle_alpha   90.00
_cell.angle_beta   90.00
_cell.angle_gamma   90.00
#
_symmetry.space_group_name_H-M   'P 1'
#
loop_
_entity.id
_entity.type
_entity.pdbx_description
1 polymer ?
#
loop_
_entity_poly.entity_id
_entity_poly.type
_entity_poly.pdbx_seq_one_letter_code
_entity_poly.pdbx_strand_id
1 'polypeptide(L)'
;APEVFPLGETIVTWTATDFSGNSASATQTITVVDTTSPVLIAPESIIQEAINHEANPVRIGISEYTDIMEVTSITNDAPEVFPLGETIIIWTATDSSGNSASATQSIKIIDTTLPTITSPVDVEVEATSMENNLVEFGFAEASDQVEISTITNDAPTVFPLGETIVTWTATDSSG
;
A
#
# COMPACT_ATOMS: atom_id res chain seq x y z
N ALA A 1 28.30 -45.34 10.95
CA ALA A 1 27.69 -44.04 10.69
C ALA A 1 26.83 -44.14 9.44
N PRO A 2 25.72 -43.42 9.31
CA PRO A 2 24.95 -43.33 8.05
C PRO A 2 25.76 -42.59 6.98
N GLU A 3 25.44 -42.81 5.72
CA GLU A 3 26.04 -42.05 4.60
C GLU A 3 25.50 -40.64 4.49
N VAL A 4 24.25 -40.42 4.98
CA VAL A 4 23.54 -39.14 4.96
C VAL A 4 23.02 -38.85 6.36
N PHE A 5 23.18 -37.62 6.83
CA PHE A 5 22.68 -37.16 8.11
C PHE A 5 21.44 -36.26 7.86
N PRO A 6 20.32 -36.52 8.56
CA PRO A 6 19.13 -35.64 8.48
C PRO A 6 19.38 -34.32 9.23
N LEU A 7 18.51 -33.36 9.00
CA LEU A 7 18.43 -32.14 9.85
C LEU A 7 18.27 -32.53 11.32
N GLY A 8 18.93 -31.73 12.18
CA GLY A 8 18.95 -31.95 13.62
C GLY A 8 20.19 -32.72 14.10
N GLU A 9 20.08 -33.33 15.27
CA GLU A 9 21.17 -34.00 15.97
C GLU A 9 21.16 -35.49 15.69
N THR A 10 22.29 -36.04 15.30
CA THR A 10 22.52 -37.47 15.15
C THR A 10 23.70 -37.89 16.04
N ILE A 11 23.48 -38.86 16.92
CA ILE A 11 24.56 -39.43 17.73
C ILE A 11 25.14 -40.66 17.02
N VAL A 12 26.43 -40.60 16.70
CA VAL A 12 27.22 -41.70 16.14
C VAL A 12 28.01 -42.33 17.24
N THR A 13 27.86 -43.66 17.43
CA THR A 13 28.66 -44.44 18.36
C THR A 13 29.79 -45.12 17.61
N TRP A 14 31.01 -44.87 18.05
CA TRP A 14 32.24 -45.53 17.63
C TRP A 14 32.57 -46.66 18.57
N THR A 15 32.79 -47.86 18.08
CA THR A 15 33.16 -49.01 18.90
C THR A 15 34.46 -49.61 18.38
N ALA A 16 35.42 -49.75 19.23
CA ALA A 16 36.66 -50.51 19.00
C ALA A 16 36.59 -51.81 19.75
N THR A 17 36.93 -52.91 19.07
CA THR A 17 36.98 -54.25 19.68
C THR A 17 38.38 -54.83 19.49
N ASP A 18 39.01 -55.32 20.54
CA ASP A 18 40.27 -55.98 20.47
C ASP A 18 40.18 -57.45 19.94
N PHE A 19 41.30 -58.09 19.71
CA PHE A 19 41.34 -59.45 19.19
C PHE A 19 40.72 -60.48 20.17
N SER A 20 40.66 -60.14 21.45
CA SER A 20 40.10 -61.00 22.52
C SER A 20 38.59 -60.79 22.70
N GLY A 21 37.98 -59.84 21.95
CA GLY A 21 36.53 -59.54 21.98
C GLY A 21 36.16 -58.45 22.99
N ASN A 22 37.13 -57.82 23.73
CA ASN A 22 36.79 -56.69 24.61
C ASN A 22 36.56 -55.44 23.78
N SER A 23 35.48 -54.68 24.11
CA SER A 23 35.06 -53.52 23.37
C SER A 23 35.02 -52.28 24.26
N ALA A 24 35.36 -51.13 23.66
CA ALA A 24 35.17 -49.80 24.21
C ALA A 24 34.42 -48.93 23.20
N SER A 25 33.54 -48.07 23.67
CA SER A 25 32.73 -47.19 22.80
C SER A 25 32.86 -45.74 23.24
N ALA A 26 32.79 -44.84 22.24
CA ALA A 26 32.70 -43.39 22.40
C ALA A 26 31.60 -42.85 21.47
N THR A 27 30.99 -41.74 21.82
CA THR A 27 29.96 -41.08 21.04
C THR A 27 30.47 -39.79 20.43
N GLN A 28 29.97 -39.49 19.24
CA GLN A 28 30.13 -38.22 18.50
C GLN A 28 28.77 -37.71 18.12
N THR A 29 28.48 -36.44 18.42
CA THR A 29 27.29 -35.78 17.98
C THR A 29 27.58 -35.08 16.67
N ILE A 30 26.72 -35.30 15.67
CA ILE A 30 26.69 -34.59 14.39
C ILE A 30 25.42 -33.78 14.36
N THR A 31 25.53 -32.47 14.21
CA THR A 31 24.36 -31.56 14.07
C THR A 31 24.35 -30.99 12.67
N VAL A 32 23.24 -31.23 11.94
CA VAL A 32 22.97 -30.62 10.64
C VAL A 32 21.95 -29.53 10.85
N VAL A 33 22.29 -28.32 10.49
CA VAL A 33 21.40 -27.15 10.64
C VAL A 33 21.16 -26.51 9.29
N ASP A 34 19.99 -25.94 9.13
CA ASP A 34 19.69 -25.04 8.03
C ASP A 34 19.66 -23.60 8.59
N THR A 35 20.46 -22.74 8.00
CA THR A 35 20.60 -21.31 8.33
C THR A 35 20.38 -20.44 7.10
N THR A 36 19.87 -21.03 6.02
CA THR A 36 19.60 -20.34 4.77
C THR A 36 18.19 -19.77 4.79
N SER A 37 18.06 -18.48 4.59
CA SER A 37 16.74 -17.85 4.48
C SER A 37 16.14 -18.08 3.08
N PRO A 38 14.81 -18.13 2.96
CA PRO A 38 14.12 -18.11 1.68
C PRO A 38 14.52 -16.92 0.81
N VAL A 39 14.45 -17.08 -0.50
CA VAL A 39 14.45 -15.95 -1.44
C VAL A 39 13.00 -15.58 -1.69
N LEU A 40 12.63 -14.34 -1.40
CA LEU A 40 11.27 -13.82 -1.56
C LEU A 40 11.27 -12.67 -2.57
N ILE A 41 10.34 -12.73 -3.53
CA ILE A 41 10.10 -11.68 -4.51
C ILE A 41 8.68 -11.17 -4.28
N ALA A 42 8.57 -9.91 -3.85
CA ALA A 42 7.28 -9.26 -3.71
C ALA A 42 6.62 -9.05 -5.10
N PRO A 43 5.29 -8.95 -5.16
CA PRO A 43 4.60 -8.56 -6.37
C PRO A 43 5.05 -7.17 -6.86
N GLU A 44 4.80 -6.86 -8.14
CA GLU A 44 5.11 -5.56 -8.70
C GLU A 44 4.34 -4.44 -7.99
N SER A 45 4.92 -3.23 -8.01
CA SER A 45 4.26 -2.02 -7.50
C SER A 45 3.01 -1.70 -8.31
N ILE A 46 1.99 -1.16 -7.64
CA ILE A 46 0.70 -0.83 -8.25
C ILE A 46 0.47 0.68 -8.12
N ILE A 47 0.01 1.29 -9.21
CA ILE A 47 -0.57 2.64 -9.22
C ILE A 47 -2.03 2.49 -9.64
N GLN A 48 -2.95 3.00 -8.83
CA GLN A 48 -4.38 2.89 -9.06
C GLN A 48 -5.06 4.24 -8.84
N GLU A 49 -6.03 4.56 -9.70
CA GLU A 49 -6.90 5.72 -9.52
C GLU A 49 -7.79 5.54 -8.29
N ALA A 50 -7.92 6.61 -7.51
CA ALA A 50 -8.76 6.63 -6.32
C ALA A 50 -10.25 6.57 -6.68
N ILE A 51 -11.01 5.86 -5.89
CA ILE A 51 -12.48 5.87 -5.92
C ILE A 51 -13.06 6.47 -4.64
N ASN A 52 -12.20 6.75 -3.65
CA ASN A 52 -12.55 7.34 -2.37
C ASN A 52 -11.29 7.92 -1.72
N HIS A 53 -11.43 8.95 -0.88
CA HIS A 53 -10.33 9.60 -0.19
C HIS A 53 -9.55 8.64 0.74
N GLU A 54 -10.23 7.76 1.47
CA GLU A 54 -9.64 6.93 2.54
C GLU A 54 -9.64 5.43 2.25
N ALA A 55 -10.50 4.95 1.33
CA ALA A 55 -10.84 3.53 1.27
C ALA A 55 -10.84 2.99 -0.16
N ASN A 56 -9.65 2.67 -0.69
CA ASN A 56 -9.51 2.10 -2.02
C ASN A 56 -9.11 0.63 -1.93
N PRO A 57 -9.96 -0.32 -2.37
CA PRO A 57 -9.59 -1.73 -2.42
C PRO A 57 -8.58 -1.98 -3.55
N VAL A 58 -7.51 -2.71 -3.25
CA VAL A 58 -6.46 -3.06 -4.22
C VAL A 58 -6.19 -4.56 -4.17
N ARG A 59 -6.00 -5.19 -5.33
CA ARG A 59 -5.52 -6.57 -5.43
C ARG A 59 -4.00 -6.57 -5.49
N ILE A 60 -3.35 -6.82 -4.35
CA ILE A 60 -1.90 -6.72 -4.20
C ILE A 60 -1.09 -7.85 -4.89
N GLY A 61 -1.76 -8.89 -5.40
CA GLY A 61 -1.09 -10.01 -6.07
C GLY A 61 -0.62 -11.11 -5.11
N ILE A 62 0.32 -11.91 -5.59
CA ILE A 62 0.91 -13.04 -4.85
C ILE A 62 2.43 -12.95 -5.03
N SER A 63 3.18 -13.09 -3.93
CA SER A 63 4.64 -13.13 -3.94
C SER A 63 5.16 -14.46 -4.49
N GLU A 64 6.35 -14.43 -5.10
CA GLU A 64 7.10 -15.62 -5.51
C GLU A 64 8.21 -15.90 -4.49
N TYR A 65 8.53 -17.18 -4.31
CA TYR A 65 9.58 -17.59 -3.37
C TYR A 65 10.28 -18.86 -3.82
N THR A 66 11.53 -19.02 -3.35
CA THR A 66 12.30 -20.27 -3.48
C THR A 66 13.14 -20.49 -2.23
N ASP A 67 13.30 -21.75 -1.85
CA ASP A 67 14.19 -22.17 -0.78
C ASP A 67 14.70 -23.60 -1.01
N ILE A 68 15.77 -23.99 -0.31
CA ILE A 68 16.30 -25.37 -0.23
C ILE A 68 15.38 -26.21 0.68
N MET A 69 14.83 -25.59 1.71
CA MET A 69 13.85 -26.21 2.62
C MET A 69 12.44 -25.75 2.31
N GLU A 70 11.45 -26.37 2.93
CA GLU A 70 10.04 -26.00 2.74
C GLU A 70 9.76 -24.63 3.34
N VAL A 71 9.18 -23.71 2.54
CA VAL A 71 8.62 -22.45 3.05
C VAL A 71 7.27 -22.74 3.68
N THR A 72 7.16 -22.54 4.98
CA THR A 72 5.98 -22.89 5.79
C THR A 72 4.99 -21.76 5.95
N SER A 73 5.45 -20.51 5.77
CA SER A 73 4.62 -19.32 5.96
C SER A 73 5.00 -18.21 4.99
N ILE A 74 3.96 -17.59 4.40
CA ILE A 74 4.09 -16.31 3.67
C ILE A 74 3.00 -15.40 4.20
N THR A 75 3.40 -14.22 4.66
CA THR A 75 2.51 -13.20 5.23
C THR A 75 2.80 -11.84 4.63
N ASN A 76 1.86 -10.91 4.79
CA ASN A 76 2.07 -9.50 4.51
C ASN A 76 1.27 -8.65 5.51
N ASP A 77 1.60 -7.36 5.60
CA ASP A 77 0.98 -6.38 6.48
C ASP A 77 0.03 -5.42 5.74
N ALA A 78 -0.45 -5.81 4.55
CA ALA A 78 -1.34 -4.99 3.75
C ALA A 78 -2.65 -4.69 4.51
N PRO A 79 -3.10 -3.42 4.48
CA PRO A 79 -4.43 -3.07 4.98
C PRO A 79 -5.52 -3.62 4.05
N GLU A 80 -6.75 -3.71 4.53
CA GLU A 80 -7.91 -4.11 3.71
C GLU A 80 -8.22 -3.08 2.60
N VAL A 81 -7.97 -1.80 2.87
CA VAL A 81 -8.16 -0.68 1.95
C VAL A 81 -7.01 0.31 2.07
N PHE A 82 -6.74 1.03 1.00
CA PHE A 82 -5.60 1.95 0.91
C PHE A 82 -6.09 3.39 0.86
N PRO A 83 -5.47 4.32 1.62
CA PRO A 83 -5.73 5.75 1.51
C PRO A 83 -5.07 6.33 0.25
N LEU A 84 -5.40 7.57 -0.09
CA LEU A 84 -4.64 8.35 -1.07
C LEU A 84 -3.15 8.42 -0.67
N GLY A 85 -2.28 8.41 -1.69
CA GLY A 85 -0.84 8.44 -1.50
C GLY A 85 -0.19 7.07 -1.61
N GLU A 86 0.99 6.91 -1.02
CA GLU A 86 1.81 5.71 -1.11
C GLU A 86 1.74 4.90 0.20
N THR A 87 1.49 3.60 0.06
CA THR A 87 1.57 2.60 1.13
C THR A 87 2.61 1.55 0.75
N ILE A 88 3.55 1.29 1.65
CA ILE A 88 4.53 0.22 1.49
C ILE A 88 4.05 -1.01 2.26
N ILE A 89 3.95 -2.14 1.56
CA ILE A 89 3.62 -3.45 2.12
C ILE A 89 4.91 -4.23 2.34
N ILE A 90 5.04 -4.87 3.48
CA ILE A 90 6.13 -5.80 3.80
C ILE A 90 5.61 -7.23 3.67
N TRP A 91 6.21 -7.98 2.76
CA TRP A 91 6.01 -9.41 2.60
C TRP A 91 7.08 -10.17 3.36
N THR A 92 6.72 -11.24 4.06
CA THR A 92 7.66 -12.07 4.83
C THR A 92 7.42 -13.54 4.52
N ALA A 93 8.49 -14.26 4.16
CA ALA A 93 8.51 -15.71 4.03
C ALA A 93 9.34 -16.33 5.16
N THR A 94 8.89 -17.45 5.69
CA THR A 94 9.59 -18.21 6.74
C THR A 94 9.63 -19.68 6.34
N ASP A 95 10.81 -20.31 6.44
CA ASP A 95 11.01 -21.73 6.17
C ASP A 95 10.67 -22.63 7.36
N SER A 96 10.85 -23.95 7.18
CA SER A 96 10.61 -24.96 8.22
C SER A 96 11.65 -24.93 9.34
N SER A 97 12.80 -24.27 9.14
CA SER A 97 13.88 -24.13 10.12
C SER A 97 13.77 -22.83 10.93
N GLY A 98 12.84 -21.92 10.53
CA GLY A 98 12.60 -20.64 11.19
C GLY A 98 13.40 -19.48 10.59
N ASN A 99 14.16 -19.68 9.49
CA ASN A 99 14.82 -18.59 8.79
C ASN A 99 13.79 -17.79 7.99
N SER A 100 13.97 -16.46 7.91
CA SER A 100 13.01 -15.57 7.28
C SER A 100 13.68 -14.59 6.33
N ALA A 101 12.91 -14.18 5.30
CA ALA A 101 13.26 -13.11 4.39
C ALA A 101 12.07 -12.18 4.19
N SER A 102 12.35 -10.89 3.89
CA SER A 102 11.31 -9.90 3.61
C SER A 102 11.58 -9.16 2.32
N ALA A 103 10.50 -8.77 1.64
CA ALA A 103 10.51 -7.95 0.44
C ALA A 103 9.38 -6.92 0.50
N THR A 104 9.53 -5.77 -0.18
CA THR A 104 8.56 -4.68 -0.14
C THR A 104 7.84 -4.51 -1.46
N GLN A 105 6.56 -4.12 -1.40
CA GLN A 105 5.73 -3.74 -2.53
C GLN A 105 5.17 -2.33 -2.26
N SER A 106 5.24 -1.42 -3.26
CA SER A 106 4.61 -0.11 -3.18
C SER A 106 3.23 -0.14 -3.83
N ILE A 107 2.24 0.39 -3.12
CA ILE A 107 0.89 0.66 -3.62
C ILE A 107 0.69 2.16 -3.57
N LYS A 108 0.42 2.79 -4.73
CA LYS A 108 0.17 4.22 -4.84
C LYS A 108 -1.23 4.47 -5.34
N ILE A 109 -2.05 5.10 -4.52
CA ILE A 109 -3.39 5.57 -4.89
C ILE A 109 -3.28 7.04 -5.28
N ILE A 110 -3.69 7.36 -6.49
CA ILE A 110 -3.66 8.72 -7.05
C ILE A 110 -5.07 9.14 -7.41
N ASP A 111 -5.33 10.42 -7.37
CA ASP A 111 -6.52 11.04 -7.91
C ASP A 111 -6.10 12.01 -9.02
N THR A 112 -6.57 11.77 -10.21
CA THR A 112 -6.34 12.60 -11.39
C THR A 112 -7.66 13.07 -12.02
N THR A 113 -8.77 12.77 -11.37
CA THR A 113 -10.11 13.13 -11.81
C THR A 113 -10.39 14.57 -11.42
N LEU A 114 -10.78 15.39 -12.39
CA LEU A 114 -11.14 16.77 -12.10
C LEU A 114 -12.55 16.85 -11.51
N PRO A 115 -12.78 17.74 -10.53
CA PRO A 115 -14.11 17.97 -10.01
C PRO A 115 -15.07 18.52 -11.05
N THR A 116 -16.33 18.19 -10.90
CA THR A 116 -17.42 18.82 -11.65
C THR A 116 -17.99 19.98 -10.86
N ILE A 117 -18.32 21.08 -11.55
CA ILE A 117 -18.90 22.26 -10.93
C ILE A 117 -20.10 22.76 -11.74
N THR A 118 -21.15 23.19 -11.04
CA THR A 118 -22.34 23.81 -11.62
C THR A 118 -22.53 25.18 -11.01
N SER A 119 -22.50 26.23 -11.86
CA SER A 119 -22.77 27.60 -11.41
C SER A 119 -24.23 27.78 -10.95
N PRO A 120 -24.50 28.71 -10.06
CA PRO A 120 -25.88 29.15 -9.80
C PRO A 120 -26.55 29.72 -11.05
N VAL A 121 -27.86 29.89 -11.00
CA VAL A 121 -28.63 30.52 -12.10
C VAL A 121 -28.24 31.99 -12.26
N ASP A 122 -28.33 32.51 -13.50
CA ASP A 122 -28.11 33.92 -13.77
C ASP A 122 -29.08 34.78 -13.01
N VAL A 123 -28.62 35.93 -12.56
CA VAL A 123 -29.41 36.88 -11.75
C VAL A 123 -29.50 38.22 -12.45
N GLU A 124 -30.70 38.75 -12.56
CA GLU A 124 -30.99 40.11 -13.04
C GLU A 124 -31.64 40.90 -11.92
N VAL A 125 -31.06 42.06 -11.61
CA VAL A 125 -31.57 42.95 -10.54
C VAL A 125 -31.69 44.38 -11.03
N GLU A 126 -32.66 45.14 -10.50
CA GLU A 126 -32.79 46.57 -10.75
C GLU A 126 -31.62 47.32 -10.09
N ALA A 127 -30.96 48.18 -10.84
CA ALA A 127 -29.81 48.95 -10.36
C ALA A 127 -30.25 50.05 -9.37
N THR A 128 -29.54 50.18 -8.30
CA THR A 128 -29.65 51.25 -7.30
C THR A 128 -28.55 52.30 -7.42
N SER A 129 -27.51 51.99 -8.19
CA SER A 129 -26.32 52.84 -8.44
C SER A 129 -25.71 52.53 -9.81
N MET A 130 -24.93 53.46 -10.34
CA MET A 130 -24.21 53.25 -11.59
C MET A 130 -23.04 52.27 -11.42
N GLU A 131 -22.39 52.19 -10.23
CA GLU A 131 -21.17 51.46 -10.03
C GLU A 131 -21.16 50.54 -8.79
N ASN A 132 -22.11 50.69 -7.85
CA ASN A 132 -22.05 50.03 -6.54
C ASN A 132 -23.40 49.35 -6.21
N ASN A 133 -23.70 48.24 -6.89
CA ASN A 133 -24.91 47.47 -6.63
C ASN A 133 -24.50 46.20 -5.81
N LEU A 134 -25.22 45.96 -4.71
CA LEU A 134 -25.12 44.72 -3.97
C LEU A 134 -26.03 43.70 -4.59
N VAL A 135 -25.50 42.53 -4.97
CA VAL A 135 -26.24 41.45 -5.62
C VAL A 135 -26.04 40.14 -4.85
N GLU A 136 -27.12 39.47 -4.51
CA GLU A 136 -27.07 38.09 -4.02
C GLU A 136 -27.16 37.15 -5.22
N PHE A 137 -26.07 36.46 -5.54
CA PHE A 137 -25.94 35.66 -6.77
C PHE A 137 -25.82 34.15 -6.51
N GLY A 138 -26.04 33.70 -5.24
CA GLY A 138 -26.07 32.29 -4.88
C GLY A 138 -24.66 31.66 -4.69
N PHE A 139 -24.62 30.33 -4.75
CA PHE A 139 -23.42 29.52 -4.58
C PHE A 139 -23.37 28.44 -5.66
N ALA A 140 -22.17 28.13 -6.15
CA ALA A 140 -21.96 27.00 -7.03
C ALA A 140 -22.01 25.68 -6.24
N GLU A 141 -22.45 24.63 -6.90
CA GLU A 141 -22.36 23.26 -6.39
C GLU A 141 -21.23 22.53 -7.13
N ALA A 142 -20.43 21.75 -6.38
CA ALA A 142 -19.38 20.94 -6.94
C ALA A 142 -19.41 19.54 -6.37
N SER A 143 -18.93 18.57 -7.17
CA SER A 143 -18.77 17.17 -6.74
C SER A 143 -17.55 16.55 -7.36
N ASP A 144 -16.91 15.67 -6.60
CA ASP A 144 -15.80 14.85 -7.01
C ASP A 144 -15.91 13.45 -6.40
N GLN A 145 -15.18 12.48 -6.96
CA GLN A 145 -15.16 11.10 -6.47
C GLN A 145 -14.40 10.97 -5.15
N VAL A 146 -13.40 11.83 -4.94
CA VAL A 146 -12.56 11.78 -3.76
C VAL A 146 -13.05 12.78 -2.71
N GLU A 147 -12.88 14.06 -2.93
CA GLU A 147 -13.35 15.13 -2.02
C GLU A 147 -13.15 16.51 -2.64
N ILE A 148 -14.13 17.39 -2.49
CA ILE A 148 -13.98 18.81 -2.81
C ILE A 148 -13.28 19.53 -1.64
N SER A 149 -12.12 20.10 -1.91
CA SER A 149 -11.35 20.88 -0.92
C SER A 149 -11.87 22.31 -0.80
N THR A 150 -12.09 22.99 -1.95
CA THR A 150 -12.54 24.39 -1.97
C THR A 150 -13.45 24.68 -3.16
N ILE A 151 -14.38 25.64 -2.96
CA ILE A 151 -15.12 26.30 -4.02
C ILE A 151 -14.92 27.81 -3.85
N THR A 152 -14.42 28.47 -4.88
CA THR A 152 -14.12 29.91 -4.89
C THR A 152 -14.76 30.60 -6.07
N ASN A 153 -14.84 31.93 -6.06
CA ASN A 153 -15.25 32.74 -7.19
C ASN A 153 -14.47 34.05 -7.24
N ASP A 154 -14.54 34.72 -8.38
CA ASP A 154 -13.90 36.02 -8.65
C ASP A 154 -14.87 37.20 -8.60
N ALA A 155 -16.05 37.01 -8.00
CA ALA A 155 -17.07 38.06 -7.92
C ALA A 155 -16.54 39.31 -7.21
N PRO A 156 -16.80 40.52 -7.74
CA PRO A 156 -16.49 41.74 -7.02
C PRO A 156 -17.42 41.93 -5.81
N THR A 157 -17.00 42.70 -4.83
CA THR A 157 -17.82 43.01 -3.65
C THR A 157 -19.07 43.87 -3.99
N VAL A 158 -19.00 44.60 -5.09
CA VAL A 158 -20.11 45.43 -5.65
C VAL A 158 -20.07 45.35 -7.18
N PHE A 159 -21.22 45.41 -7.80
CA PHE A 159 -21.36 45.23 -9.25
C PHE A 159 -21.66 46.58 -9.94
N PRO A 160 -20.98 46.89 -11.07
CA PRO A 160 -21.34 48.04 -11.89
C PRO A 160 -22.66 47.79 -12.67
N LEU A 161 -23.17 48.84 -13.25
CA LEU A 161 -24.28 48.69 -14.20
C LEU A 161 -23.81 47.95 -15.46
N GLY A 162 -24.61 46.99 -15.90
CA GLY A 162 -24.32 46.13 -17.04
C GLY A 162 -24.12 44.67 -16.64
N GLU A 163 -23.48 43.91 -17.51
CA GLU A 163 -23.19 42.48 -17.29
C GLU A 163 -21.83 42.27 -16.61
N THR A 164 -21.80 41.42 -15.60
CA THR A 164 -20.59 40.94 -14.96
C THR A 164 -20.60 39.43 -14.96
N ILE A 165 -19.58 38.82 -15.56
CA ILE A 165 -19.43 37.37 -15.54
C ILE A 165 -18.64 37.00 -14.26
N VAL A 166 -19.16 36.05 -13.47
CA VAL A 166 -18.52 35.49 -12.29
C VAL A 166 -18.03 34.08 -12.60
N THR A 167 -16.75 33.85 -12.45
CA THR A 167 -16.13 32.53 -12.63
C THR A 167 -16.05 31.80 -11.30
N TRP A 168 -16.58 30.58 -11.27
CA TRP A 168 -16.49 29.68 -10.12
C TRP A 168 -15.42 28.62 -10.36
N THR A 169 -14.62 28.36 -9.37
CA THR A 169 -13.57 27.34 -9.41
C THR A 169 -13.75 26.36 -8.25
N ALA A 170 -13.81 25.08 -8.55
CA ALA A 170 -13.73 24.00 -7.57
C ALA A 170 -12.34 23.36 -7.64
N THR A 171 -11.79 23.05 -6.50
CA THR A 171 -10.53 22.30 -6.35
C THR A 171 -10.79 21.13 -5.43
N ASP A 172 -10.32 19.94 -5.82
CA ASP A 172 -10.36 18.74 -5.00
C ASP A 172 -9.22 18.71 -3.97
N SER A 173 -9.10 17.61 -3.23
CA SER A 173 -8.03 17.44 -2.25
C SER A 173 -6.67 17.08 -2.85
N SER A 174 -6.64 16.78 -4.16
CA SER A 174 -5.41 16.43 -4.91
C SER A 174 -4.81 17.63 -5.64
N GLY A 175 -5.58 18.74 -5.81
CA GLY A 175 -5.18 20.00 -6.44
C GLY A 175 -5.52 20.05 -7.91
#